data_61a32e48fe050fa1bc1dd6abb9b3d7c5
#
_entry.id   61a32e48fe050fa1bc1dd6abb9b3d7c5
#
_cell.length_a   1.000
_cell.length_b   1.000
_cell.length_c   1.000
_cell.angle_alpha   90.00
_cell.angle_beta   90.00
_cell.angle_gamma   90.00
#
_symmetry.space_group_name_H-M   'P 1'
#
loop_
_entity.id
_entity.type
_entity.pdbx_description
1 polymer ?
#
loop_
_entity_poly.entity_id
_entity_poly.type
_entity_poly.pdbx_seq_one_letter_code
_entity_poly.pdbx_strand_id
1 'polypeptide(L)'
;MQHIVFVLLLLTIDCFDAKRYLPEWESLDTRPLPQWYDDAKFGIFIVWGVYSVPAYGNEWFWHNWRGGDPAVVQFMKENYPPNYTYGYFAASFGAELYNPDQWADILKASGARFIFTVTVVL
;
A
#
# COMPACT_ATOMS: atom_id res chain seq x y z
N MET A 1 -31.58 -2.84 37.57
CA MET A 1 -30.48 -1.88 37.35
C MET A 1 -29.59 -2.23 36.17
N GLN A 2 -29.35 -3.49 35.82
CA GLN A 2 -28.51 -3.91 34.69
C GLN A 2 -29.03 -3.50 33.30
N HIS A 3 -30.33 -3.40 33.10
CA HIS A 3 -30.94 -3.02 31.80
C HIS A 3 -30.84 -1.51 31.48
N ILE A 4 -30.68 -0.66 32.47
CA ILE A 4 -30.55 0.80 32.28
C ILE A 4 -29.15 1.17 31.80
N VAL A 5 -28.14 0.42 32.22
CA VAL A 5 -26.74 0.62 31.79
C VAL A 5 -26.55 0.27 30.31
N PHE A 6 -27.26 -0.76 29.83
CA PHE A 6 -27.17 -1.17 28.41
C PHE A 6 -27.82 -0.16 27.44
N VAL A 7 -28.91 0.49 27.87
CA VAL A 7 -29.57 1.52 27.05
C VAL A 7 -28.75 2.82 26.99
N LEU A 8 -28.03 3.17 28.06
CA LEU A 8 -27.13 4.33 28.05
C LEU A 8 -25.89 4.13 27.18
N LEU A 9 -25.40 2.88 27.03
CA LEU A 9 -24.25 2.59 26.16
C LEU A 9 -24.58 2.68 24.66
N LEU A 10 -25.84 2.49 24.28
CA LEU A 10 -26.32 2.58 22.91
C LEU A 10 -26.56 4.03 22.43
N LEU A 11 -26.63 5.00 23.36
CA LEU A 11 -26.85 6.42 23.05
C LEU A 11 -25.57 7.21 22.77
N THR A 12 -24.38 6.58 22.90
CA THR A 12 -23.09 7.23 22.63
C THR A 12 -22.44 6.76 21.32
N ILE A 13 -23.20 6.12 20.44
CA ILE A 13 -22.75 5.94 19.06
C ILE A 13 -22.99 7.28 18.37
N ASP A 14 -22.03 8.19 18.49
CA ASP A 14 -21.93 9.34 17.60
C ASP A 14 -21.91 8.78 16.18
N CYS A 15 -23.04 8.85 15.48
CA CYS A 15 -23.06 8.66 14.04
C CYS A 15 -22.08 9.68 13.46
N PHE A 16 -20.91 9.21 13.04
CA PHE A 16 -20.05 10.01 12.17
C PHE A 16 -20.88 10.40 10.96
N ASP A 17 -21.37 11.63 10.96
CA ASP A 17 -22.08 12.20 9.83
C ASP A 17 -21.07 12.35 8.68
N ALA A 18 -20.97 11.29 7.86
CA ALA A 18 -20.06 11.26 6.74
C ALA A 18 -20.55 12.27 5.69
N LYS A 19 -20.03 13.48 5.75
CA LYS A 19 -20.32 14.52 4.76
C LYS A 19 -20.03 13.98 3.36
N ARG A 20 -21.06 13.89 2.52
CA ARG A 20 -20.92 13.49 1.13
C ARG A 20 -20.46 14.69 0.30
N TYR A 21 -19.40 14.49 -0.48
CA TYR A 21 -18.90 15.47 -1.44
C TYR A 21 -19.36 15.08 -2.85
N LEU A 22 -19.64 16.07 -3.68
CA LEU A 22 -19.90 15.87 -5.10
C LEU A 22 -18.57 15.69 -5.86
N PRO A 23 -18.56 15.02 -7.02
CA PRO A 23 -17.35 14.82 -7.82
C PRO A 23 -17.00 16.05 -8.66
N GLU A 24 -16.92 17.21 -8.03
CA GLU A 24 -16.57 18.51 -8.61
C GLU A 24 -15.67 19.28 -7.66
N TRP A 25 -14.77 20.10 -8.18
CA TRP A 25 -13.75 20.79 -7.39
C TRP A 25 -14.35 21.73 -6.36
N GLU A 26 -15.42 22.48 -6.68
CA GLU A 26 -16.10 23.38 -5.76
C GLU A 26 -16.57 22.66 -4.48
N SER A 27 -17.01 21.40 -4.61
CA SER A 27 -17.42 20.58 -3.47
C SER A 27 -16.22 19.97 -2.75
N LEU A 28 -15.25 19.44 -3.49
CA LEU A 28 -14.08 18.76 -2.93
C LEU A 28 -13.17 19.73 -2.16
N ASP A 29 -13.00 20.95 -2.64
CA ASP A 29 -12.17 21.99 -1.99
C ASP A 29 -12.75 22.49 -0.67
N THR A 30 -14.05 22.24 -0.41
CA THR A 30 -14.64 22.53 0.92
C THR A 30 -14.27 21.50 1.98
N ARG A 31 -13.54 20.44 1.62
CA ARG A 31 -13.11 19.41 2.57
C ARG A 31 -11.99 19.94 3.47
N PRO A 32 -12.19 19.95 4.79
CA PRO A 32 -11.10 20.35 5.68
C PRO A 32 -9.97 19.32 5.60
N LEU A 33 -8.75 19.79 5.46
CA LEU A 33 -7.56 18.94 5.61
C LEU A 33 -7.36 18.67 7.11
N PRO A 34 -7.06 17.40 7.47
CA PRO A 34 -6.79 17.09 8.86
C PRO A 34 -5.45 17.72 9.28
N GLN A 35 -5.42 18.34 10.45
CA GLN A 35 -4.25 19.04 10.98
C GLN A 35 -3.00 18.15 11.03
N TRP A 36 -3.18 16.85 11.32
CA TRP A 36 -2.06 15.91 11.35
C TRP A 36 -1.28 15.84 10.03
N TYR A 37 -1.95 16.08 8.90
CA TYR A 37 -1.31 16.04 7.60
C TYR A 37 -0.33 17.21 7.43
N ASP A 38 -0.73 18.39 7.87
CA ASP A 38 0.13 19.58 7.86
C ASP A 38 1.29 19.47 8.86
N ASP A 39 1.06 18.81 10.00
CA ASP A 39 2.07 18.64 11.05
C ASP A 39 3.04 17.49 10.76
N ALA A 40 2.63 16.52 9.95
CA ALA A 40 3.39 15.30 9.71
C ALA A 40 4.68 15.52 8.93
N LYS A 41 4.64 16.28 7.85
CA LYS A 41 5.74 16.71 6.95
C LYS A 41 6.69 15.62 6.42
N PHE A 42 6.84 14.48 7.09
CA PHE A 42 7.73 13.40 6.72
C PHE A 42 7.01 12.05 6.72
N GLY A 43 7.01 11.40 5.57
CA GLY A 43 6.47 10.08 5.38
C GLY A 43 7.41 9.18 4.60
N ILE A 44 7.18 7.88 4.65
CA ILE A 44 7.92 6.86 3.91
C ILE A 44 7.00 6.23 2.89
N PHE A 45 7.48 6.11 1.67
CA PHE A 45 6.81 5.43 0.58
C PHE A 45 7.46 4.06 0.38
N ILE A 46 6.66 2.99 0.51
CA ILE A 46 7.11 1.61 0.34
C ILE A 46 6.40 1.03 -0.88
N VAL A 47 7.18 0.63 -1.87
CA VAL A 47 6.70 -0.09 -3.04
C VAL A 47 7.24 -1.51 -2.97
N TRP A 48 6.35 -2.49 -2.81
CA TRP A 48 6.74 -3.88 -2.63
C TRP A 48 5.67 -4.81 -3.21
N GLY A 49 6.07 -5.88 -3.85
CA GLY A 49 5.14 -6.82 -4.48
C GLY A 49 5.84 -7.93 -5.25
N VAL A 50 5.08 -8.64 -6.07
CA VAL A 50 5.56 -9.80 -6.84
C VAL A 50 6.76 -9.47 -7.73
N TYR A 51 6.85 -8.26 -8.27
CA TYR A 51 7.99 -7.80 -9.07
C TYR A 51 9.31 -7.78 -8.28
N SER A 52 9.27 -7.80 -6.95
CA SER A 52 10.46 -7.86 -6.10
C SER A 52 11.13 -9.23 -6.13
N VAL A 53 10.43 -10.28 -6.58
CA VAL A 53 10.99 -11.64 -6.67
C VAL A 53 12.10 -11.74 -7.69
N PRO A 54 11.92 -11.32 -8.97
CA PRO A 54 13.01 -11.29 -9.93
C PRO A 54 14.09 -10.25 -9.60
N ALA A 55 13.79 -9.25 -8.77
CA ALA A 55 14.70 -8.20 -8.34
C ALA A 55 15.48 -7.54 -9.50
N TYR A 56 14.80 -7.32 -10.63
CA TYR A 56 15.38 -6.74 -11.84
C TYR A 56 14.61 -5.48 -12.25
N GLY A 57 15.36 -4.40 -12.46
CA GLY A 57 14.77 -3.10 -12.83
C GLY A 57 14.03 -2.44 -11.66
N ASN A 58 12.72 -2.27 -11.81
CA ASN A 58 11.87 -1.56 -10.85
C ASN A 58 10.44 -2.15 -10.82
N GLU A 59 9.52 -1.46 -10.16
CA GLU A 59 8.12 -1.86 -10.01
C GLU A 59 7.36 -2.00 -11.34
N TRP A 60 7.86 -1.42 -12.42
CA TRP A 60 7.32 -1.56 -13.77
C TRP A 60 7.78 -2.83 -14.49
N PHE A 61 8.47 -3.74 -13.81
CA PHE A 61 9.03 -4.97 -14.40
C PHE A 61 8.03 -5.72 -15.28
N TRP A 62 6.81 -5.96 -14.78
CA TRP A 62 5.77 -6.66 -15.55
C TRP A 62 5.30 -5.87 -16.78
N HIS A 63 5.08 -4.57 -16.61
CA HIS A 63 4.70 -3.68 -17.71
C HIS A 63 5.77 -3.70 -18.82
N ASN A 64 7.03 -3.57 -18.44
CA ASN A 64 8.16 -3.57 -19.37
C ASN A 64 8.31 -4.91 -20.07
N TRP A 65 8.19 -6.02 -19.33
CA TRP A 65 8.24 -7.36 -19.92
C TRP A 65 7.12 -7.58 -20.93
N ARG A 66 5.87 -7.27 -20.54
CA ARG A 66 4.69 -7.38 -21.40
C ARG A 66 4.79 -6.46 -22.62
N GLY A 67 5.36 -5.28 -22.45
CA GLY A 67 5.61 -4.31 -23.51
C GLY A 67 6.76 -4.69 -24.45
N GLY A 68 7.51 -5.75 -24.13
CA GLY A 68 8.61 -6.24 -24.98
C GLY A 68 9.92 -5.46 -24.81
N ASP A 69 10.13 -4.81 -23.65
CA ASP A 69 11.42 -4.17 -23.37
C ASP A 69 12.58 -5.16 -23.57
N PRO A 70 13.54 -4.85 -24.45
CA PRO A 70 14.58 -5.82 -24.84
C PRO A 70 15.43 -6.30 -23.66
N ALA A 71 15.71 -5.44 -22.68
CA ALA A 71 16.54 -5.80 -21.52
C ALA A 71 15.80 -6.76 -20.60
N VAL A 72 14.52 -6.50 -20.33
CA VAL A 72 13.67 -7.35 -19.48
C VAL A 72 13.40 -8.70 -20.18
N VAL A 73 13.13 -8.68 -21.48
CA VAL A 73 12.92 -9.91 -22.27
C VAL A 73 14.18 -10.77 -22.28
N GLN A 74 15.36 -10.16 -22.44
CA GLN A 74 16.62 -10.88 -22.40
C GLN A 74 16.90 -11.47 -21.02
N PHE A 75 16.69 -10.67 -19.95
CA PHE A 75 16.80 -11.15 -18.56
C PHE A 75 15.92 -12.38 -18.31
N MET A 76 14.67 -12.35 -18.78
CA MET A 76 13.74 -13.49 -18.64
C MET A 76 14.21 -14.73 -19.39
N LYS A 77 14.73 -14.57 -20.61
CA LYS A 77 15.26 -15.69 -21.41
C LYS A 77 16.48 -16.36 -20.79
N GLU A 78 17.32 -15.59 -20.13
CA GLU A 78 18.56 -16.07 -19.51
C GLU A 78 18.34 -16.75 -18.17
N ASN A 79 17.32 -16.31 -17.40
CA ASN A 79 17.17 -16.70 -16.01
C ASN A 79 15.97 -17.62 -15.74
N TYR A 80 15.01 -17.73 -16.67
CA TYR A 80 13.77 -18.47 -16.44
C TYR A 80 13.45 -19.41 -17.61
N PRO A 81 12.75 -20.54 -17.33
CA PRO A 81 12.36 -21.48 -18.37
C PRO A 81 11.44 -20.86 -19.44
N PRO A 82 11.42 -21.41 -20.66
CA PRO A 82 10.41 -21.05 -21.65
C PRO A 82 8.99 -21.20 -21.07
N ASN A 83 8.09 -20.31 -21.44
CA ASN A 83 6.70 -20.26 -20.95
C ASN A 83 6.54 -19.88 -19.47
N TYR A 84 7.59 -19.37 -18.80
CA TYR A 84 7.44 -18.79 -17.48
C TYR A 84 6.53 -17.57 -17.54
N THR A 85 5.59 -17.46 -16.59
CA THR A 85 4.64 -16.34 -16.52
C THR A 85 4.86 -15.51 -15.29
N TYR A 86 4.43 -14.25 -15.32
CA TYR A 86 4.54 -13.35 -14.17
C TYR A 86 3.87 -13.92 -12.92
N GLY A 87 2.72 -14.62 -13.09
CA GLY A 87 2.01 -15.26 -11.97
C GLY A 87 2.82 -16.29 -11.20
N TYR A 88 3.80 -16.92 -11.84
CA TYR A 88 4.66 -17.92 -11.15
C TYR A 88 5.56 -17.28 -10.09
N PHE A 89 5.91 -16.01 -10.22
CA PHE A 89 6.65 -15.32 -9.18
C PHE A 89 5.86 -15.23 -7.85
N ALA A 90 4.53 -15.21 -7.89
CA ALA A 90 3.72 -15.14 -6.69
C ALA A 90 3.96 -16.35 -5.76
N ALA A 91 4.22 -17.53 -6.31
CA ALA A 91 4.55 -18.73 -5.53
C ALA A 91 5.91 -18.63 -4.82
N SER A 92 6.80 -17.79 -5.33
CA SER A 92 8.14 -17.55 -4.76
C SER A 92 8.21 -16.29 -3.89
N PHE A 93 7.09 -15.57 -3.74
CA PHE A 93 7.00 -14.39 -2.88
C PHE A 93 6.74 -14.81 -1.43
N GLY A 94 7.78 -15.27 -0.76
CA GLY A 94 7.70 -15.83 0.59
C GLY A 94 7.78 -14.80 1.70
N ALA A 95 8.34 -13.62 1.43
CA ALA A 95 8.56 -12.55 2.42
C ALA A 95 9.29 -13.03 3.70
N GLU A 96 10.23 -13.96 3.58
CA GLU A 96 10.86 -14.69 4.70
C GLU A 96 11.58 -13.76 5.69
N LEU A 97 12.07 -12.63 5.21
CA LEU A 97 12.75 -11.63 6.04
C LEU A 97 11.81 -10.53 6.54
N TYR A 98 10.52 -10.62 6.25
CA TYR A 98 9.55 -9.64 6.72
C TYR A 98 9.16 -9.92 8.17
N ASN A 99 9.48 -8.99 9.05
CA ASN A 99 9.03 -8.98 10.43
C ASN A 99 8.29 -7.65 10.69
N PRO A 100 6.96 -7.68 10.90
CA PRO A 100 6.15 -6.47 11.04
C PRO A 100 6.55 -5.62 12.25
N ASP A 101 6.93 -6.23 13.37
CA ASP A 101 7.33 -5.51 14.57
C ASP A 101 8.66 -4.77 14.34
N GLN A 102 9.64 -5.47 13.76
CA GLN A 102 10.93 -4.87 13.42
C GLN A 102 10.76 -3.72 12.41
N TRP A 103 9.90 -3.90 11.41
CA TRP A 103 9.62 -2.83 10.45
C TRP A 103 8.96 -1.63 11.13
N ALA A 104 7.99 -1.87 12.01
CA ALA A 104 7.34 -0.80 12.77
C ALA A 104 8.34 -0.03 13.64
N ASP A 105 9.27 -0.71 14.28
CA ASP A 105 10.32 -0.07 15.10
C ASP A 105 11.27 0.77 14.24
N ILE A 106 11.70 0.27 13.07
CA ILE A 106 12.56 1.02 12.14
C ILE A 106 11.83 2.27 11.63
N LEU A 107 10.58 2.11 11.20
CA LEU A 107 9.77 3.21 10.69
C LEU A 107 9.50 4.27 11.77
N LYS A 108 9.23 3.85 12.99
CA LYS A 108 9.08 4.74 14.13
C LYS A 108 10.39 5.46 14.47
N ALA A 109 11.51 4.76 14.49
CA ALA A 109 12.83 5.33 14.77
C ALA A 109 13.28 6.33 13.70
N SER A 110 12.81 6.20 12.46
CA SER A 110 13.10 7.14 11.36
C SER A 110 12.48 8.52 11.57
N GLY A 111 11.49 8.66 12.45
CA GLY A 111 10.71 9.89 12.65
C GLY A 111 9.57 10.07 11.65
N ALA A 112 9.32 9.09 10.77
CA ALA A 112 8.19 9.15 9.84
C ALA A 112 6.86 9.18 10.61
N ARG A 113 5.94 10.01 10.12
CA ARG A 113 4.62 10.21 10.71
C ARG A 113 3.52 9.44 9.98
N PHE A 114 3.78 9.06 8.75
CA PHE A 114 2.88 8.24 7.96
C PHE A 114 3.67 7.37 6.97
N ILE A 115 3.02 6.31 6.52
CA ILE A 115 3.57 5.36 5.55
C ILE A 115 2.57 5.20 4.43
N PHE A 116 3.05 5.29 3.19
CA PHE A 116 2.31 4.86 2.02
C PHE A 116 2.85 3.52 1.55
N THR A 117 1.98 2.52 1.48
CA THR A 117 2.30 1.24 0.86
C THR A 117 1.58 1.14 -0.48
N VAL A 118 2.32 0.88 -1.54
CA VAL A 118 1.78 0.56 -2.85
C VAL A 118 2.11 -0.89 -3.16
N THR A 119 1.06 -1.70 -3.25
CA THR A 119 1.17 -3.06 -3.78
C THR A 119 0.84 -3.00 -5.26
N VAL A 120 1.84 -3.16 -6.10
CA VAL A 120 1.63 -3.24 -7.55
C VAL A 120 1.16 -4.66 -7.85
N VAL A 121 -0.16 -4.82 -7.96
CA VAL A 121 -0.80 -6.02 -8.51
C VAL A 121 -1.22 -5.63 -9.92
N LEU A 122 -0.45 -6.05 -10.91
CA LEU A 122 -0.77 -5.91 -12.32
C LEU A 122 -1.15 -7.27 -12.89
#